data_7ab22599d528cb6e925fed207e9fa115
#
_entry.id   7ab22599d528cb6e925fed207e9fa115
#
_cell.length_a   1.000
_cell.length_b   1.000
_cell.length_c   1.000
_cell.angle_alpha   90.00
_cell.angle_beta   90.00
_cell.angle_gamma   90.00
#
_symmetry.space_group_name_H-M   'P 1'
#
loop_
_entity.id
_entity.type
_entity.pdbx_description
1 polymer ?
#
loop_
_entity_poly.entity_id
_entity_poly.type
_entity_poly.pdbx_seq_one_letter_code
_entity_poly.pdbx_strand_id
1 'polypeptide(L)'
;MLTIRFDLLPINEHTLFLDAGAGFGRHAYEAARRGATVVALDYGHDEVTATRNTFAAMAMAGEIDSSRFGGTIRGDATRLPFADAAFDCVVTSEVLEHIHDDRAALSELARVLKPGGTFAATVPSYFPEKINWMLSDEYHAPFVPGGHVRIYKASELRQRLAESGLQLASRHRSHGLHSPYWWLRCAVGPARDDQPLVAAYKKLLEWDIMKAPLITRALDTLLSPAIGKSFVQYATKPASNATNSADDSSIRSSHAAQRIRTEPFVGVPTRNELHATAAWIASLQLPSGMIPWFAGGHCDPWNHVETTMALDVMGFHSEARRGYEWLMATQRDDGSWHNYYNNDGSIKESKIDSNVCAYVAAGVWHHWQSSDDLAAVERFWPMVERAMTFVLNMRRKDGTILWAKEVDSEPWSYALLTGSSSIRHSLHCAANVAALLGEPRPLWRAAADAIDAVINHSPNSFEPKDRWAMDWYYPVLGGALVGDEAKIRLHDQWDSFAMLGCGIRCVSDEPWVTASETAECAIAYSAIGDQQTASELLALTSLHRMPDGSYLTGIVYPQHIAFPADEVSAYTGAAVILAADAQLQLSPAHRLFTHH
;
A
#
# COMPACT_ATOMS: atom_id res chain seq x y z
N MET A 1 -25.78 -12.40 -8.43
CA MET A 1 -26.47 -12.50 -9.73
C MET A 1 -25.76 -11.60 -10.74
N LEU A 2 -25.51 -12.09 -11.98
CA LEU A 2 -24.83 -11.33 -13.02
C LEU A 2 -25.83 -10.45 -13.79
N THR A 3 -25.48 -9.18 -13.99
CA THR A 3 -26.26 -8.22 -14.78
C THR A 3 -25.85 -8.27 -16.26
N ILE A 4 -24.56 -8.47 -16.50
CA ILE A 4 -23.96 -8.51 -17.83
C ILE A 4 -24.03 -9.94 -18.38
N ARG A 5 -24.29 -10.06 -19.67
CA ARG A 5 -24.25 -11.32 -20.43
C ARG A 5 -22.81 -11.56 -20.90
N PHE A 6 -22.11 -12.47 -20.23
CA PHE A 6 -20.72 -12.80 -20.51
C PHE A 6 -20.51 -13.55 -21.85
N ASP A 7 -21.58 -14.11 -22.43
CA ASP A 7 -21.55 -14.66 -23.79
C ASP A 7 -21.41 -13.59 -24.89
N LEU A 8 -21.63 -12.32 -24.55
CA LEU A 8 -21.41 -11.18 -25.44
C LEU A 8 -20.02 -10.52 -25.25
N LEU A 9 -19.18 -11.02 -24.35
CA LEU A 9 -17.83 -10.53 -24.12
C LEU A 9 -16.80 -11.53 -24.66
N PRO A 10 -15.79 -11.10 -25.42
CA PRO A 10 -14.76 -11.98 -25.99
C PRO A 10 -13.70 -12.37 -24.96
N ILE A 11 -14.13 -13.11 -23.92
CA ILE A 11 -13.26 -13.51 -22.81
C ILE A 11 -12.56 -14.82 -23.12
N ASN A 12 -11.23 -14.84 -22.97
CA ASN A 12 -10.38 -16.01 -23.07
C ASN A 12 -9.14 -15.85 -22.15
N GLU A 13 -8.22 -16.79 -22.18
CA GLU A 13 -7.03 -16.82 -21.34
C GLU A 13 -6.01 -15.68 -21.58
N HIS A 14 -6.14 -14.93 -22.66
CA HIS A 14 -5.30 -13.78 -22.98
C HIS A 14 -5.99 -12.44 -22.70
N THR A 15 -7.24 -12.47 -22.23
CA THR A 15 -8.04 -11.27 -21.98
C THR A 15 -7.61 -10.61 -20.67
N LEU A 16 -7.17 -9.36 -20.72
CA LEU A 16 -7.03 -8.50 -19.56
C LEU A 16 -8.33 -7.73 -19.35
N PHE A 17 -9.00 -8.02 -18.24
CA PHE A 17 -10.36 -7.55 -17.91
C PHE A 17 -10.30 -6.54 -16.76
N LEU A 18 -10.95 -5.39 -16.92
CA LEU A 18 -11.18 -4.41 -15.86
C LEU A 18 -12.65 -4.42 -15.43
N ASP A 19 -12.90 -4.65 -14.14
CA ASP A 19 -14.20 -4.38 -13.49
C ASP A 19 -14.07 -3.06 -12.71
N ALA A 20 -14.59 -1.96 -13.27
CA ALA A 20 -14.50 -0.62 -12.69
C ALA A 20 -15.79 -0.30 -11.90
N GLY A 21 -15.65 -0.17 -10.59
CA GLY A 21 -16.75 -0.20 -9.63
C GLY A 21 -17.17 -1.64 -9.37
N ALA A 22 -16.20 -2.50 -9.02
CA ALA A 22 -16.41 -3.93 -8.90
C ALA A 22 -17.37 -4.31 -7.76
N GLY A 23 -17.53 -3.43 -6.76
CA GLY A 23 -18.24 -3.73 -5.53
C GLY A 23 -17.66 -4.99 -4.89
N PHE A 24 -18.53 -5.93 -4.53
CA PHE A 24 -18.10 -7.23 -4.01
C PHE A 24 -17.69 -8.23 -5.12
N GLY A 25 -17.23 -7.79 -6.28
CA GLY A 25 -16.54 -8.57 -7.30
C GLY A 25 -17.34 -9.52 -8.16
N ARG A 26 -18.68 -9.46 -8.18
CA ARG A 26 -19.53 -10.45 -8.87
C ARG A 26 -19.21 -10.67 -10.35
N HIS A 27 -18.88 -9.60 -11.09
CA HIS A 27 -18.52 -9.70 -12.51
C HIS A 27 -17.03 -10.07 -12.67
N ALA A 28 -16.17 -9.56 -11.79
CA ALA A 28 -14.76 -9.90 -11.71
C ALA A 28 -14.55 -11.42 -11.53
N TYR A 29 -15.27 -12.05 -10.60
CA TYR A 29 -15.18 -13.50 -10.37
C TYR A 29 -15.62 -14.32 -11.59
N GLU A 30 -16.68 -13.91 -12.24
CA GLU A 30 -17.15 -14.63 -13.44
C GLU A 30 -16.17 -14.49 -14.61
N ALA A 31 -15.56 -13.32 -14.77
CA ALA A 31 -14.51 -13.11 -15.78
C ALA A 31 -13.30 -14.04 -15.53
N ALA A 32 -12.87 -14.17 -14.28
CA ALA A 32 -11.77 -15.05 -13.89
C ALA A 32 -12.09 -16.53 -14.11
N ARG A 33 -13.32 -16.98 -13.77
CA ARG A 33 -13.77 -18.36 -14.06
C ARG A 33 -13.77 -18.68 -15.55
N ARG A 34 -13.93 -17.68 -16.41
CA ARG A 34 -13.87 -17.80 -17.87
C ARG A 34 -12.46 -17.68 -18.44
N GLY A 35 -11.47 -17.52 -17.58
CA GLY A 35 -10.05 -17.53 -17.95
C GLY A 35 -9.41 -16.16 -18.14
N ALA A 36 -10.14 -15.03 -17.97
CA ALA A 36 -9.53 -13.71 -18.03
C ALA A 36 -8.55 -13.46 -16.87
N THR A 37 -7.53 -12.65 -17.12
CA THR A 37 -6.77 -12.01 -16.04
C THR A 37 -7.53 -10.75 -15.63
N VAL A 38 -7.93 -10.67 -14.35
CA VAL A 38 -8.90 -9.68 -13.87
C VAL A 38 -8.24 -8.65 -12.96
N VAL A 39 -8.48 -7.38 -13.25
CA VAL A 39 -8.25 -6.26 -12.34
C VAL A 39 -9.60 -5.74 -11.89
N ALA A 40 -9.83 -5.69 -10.57
CA ALA A 40 -11.04 -5.14 -9.98
C ALA A 40 -10.73 -3.81 -9.31
N LEU A 41 -11.42 -2.73 -9.72
CA LEU A 41 -11.27 -1.40 -9.14
C LEU A 41 -12.57 -0.97 -8.48
N ASP A 42 -12.48 -0.46 -7.26
CA ASP A 42 -13.62 0.16 -6.58
C ASP A 42 -13.17 1.37 -5.75
N TYR A 43 -14.11 2.29 -5.49
CA TYR A 43 -13.88 3.43 -4.60
C TYR A 43 -13.93 3.00 -3.12
N GLY A 44 -14.76 2.02 -2.81
CA GLY A 44 -14.99 1.49 -1.47
C GLY A 44 -13.86 0.55 -1.03
N HIS A 45 -13.35 0.77 0.17
CA HIS A 45 -12.29 -0.05 0.74
C HIS A 45 -12.76 -1.47 1.07
N ASP A 46 -13.95 -1.58 1.65
CA ASP A 46 -14.51 -2.88 2.07
C ASP A 46 -14.79 -3.77 0.86
N GLU A 47 -15.27 -3.18 -0.23
CA GLU A 47 -15.53 -3.85 -1.50
C GLU A 47 -14.25 -4.40 -2.12
N VAL A 48 -13.20 -3.58 -2.17
CA VAL A 48 -11.88 -3.98 -2.68
C VAL A 48 -11.29 -5.12 -1.85
N THR A 49 -11.38 -5.01 -0.53
CA THR A 49 -10.87 -6.01 0.40
C THR A 49 -11.64 -7.33 0.31
N ALA A 50 -12.99 -7.26 0.31
CA ALA A 50 -13.84 -8.45 0.18
C ALA A 50 -13.61 -9.15 -1.17
N THR A 51 -13.47 -8.38 -2.24
CA THR A 51 -13.21 -8.90 -3.59
C THR A 51 -11.88 -9.64 -3.64
N ARG A 52 -10.81 -9.08 -3.08
CA ARG A 52 -9.50 -9.73 -2.99
C ARG A 52 -9.54 -11.03 -2.19
N ASN A 53 -10.16 -11.01 -1.01
CA ASN A 53 -10.27 -12.20 -0.16
C ASN A 53 -11.04 -13.32 -0.85
N THR A 54 -12.09 -12.97 -1.61
CA THR A 54 -12.86 -13.94 -2.37
C THR A 54 -12.02 -14.53 -3.52
N PHE A 55 -11.22 -13.73 -4.23
CA PHE A 55 -10.31 -14.24 -5.24
C PHE A 55 -9.27 -15.21 -4.64
N ALA A 56 -8.70 -14.87 -3.49
CA ALA A 56 -7.78 -15.78 -2.79
C ALA A 56 -8.46 -17.11 -2.41
N ALA A 57 -9.68 -17.05 -1.88
CA ALA A 57 -10.47 -18.25 -1.54
C ALA A 57 -10.80 -19.09 -2.79
N MET A 58 -11.14 -18.47 -3.92
CA MET A 58 -11.41 -19.16 -5.19
C MET A 58 -10.15 -19.86 -5.73
N ALA A 59 -8.99 -19.22 -5.64
CA ALA A 59 -7.71 -19.81 -6.03
C ALA A 59 -7.35 -21.01 -5.12
N MET A 60 -7.51 -20.86 -3.80
CA MET A 60 -7.30 -21.95 -2.85
C MET A 60 -8.27 -23.13 -3.06
N ALA A 61 -9.50 -22.85 -3.46
CA ALA A 61 -10.49 -23.88 -3.81
C ALA A 61 -10.28 -24.51 -5.19
N GLY A 62 -9.32 -24.03 -5.97
CA GLY A 62 -9.06 -24.48 -7.34
C GLY A 62 -10.15 -24.08 -8.35
N GLU A 63 -10.98 -23.09 -8.04
CA GLU A 63 -12.00 -22.56 -8.97
C GLU A 63 -11.37 -21.71 -10.07
N ILE A 64 -10.25 -21.08 -9.80
CA ILE A 64 -9.48 -20.27 -10.74
C ILE A 64 -7.98 -20.56 -10.57
N ASP A 65 -7.20 -20.32 -11.60
CA ASP A 65 -5.75 -20.25 -11.49
C ASP A 65 -5.36 -18.92 -10.80
N SER A 66 -4.43 -18.96 -9.83
CA SER A 66 -3.98 -17.77 -9.11
C SER A 66 -3.43 -16.67 -10.03
N SER A 67 -2.87 -17.05 -11.19
CA SER A 67 -2.40 -16.13 -12.23
C SER A 67 -3.53 -15.34 -12.92
N ARG A 68 -4.80 -15.71 -12.72
CA ARG A 68 -5.98 -15.03 -13.27
C ARG A 68 -6.43 -13.84 -12.41
N PHE A 69 -5.83 -13.63 -11.27
CA PHE A 69 -6.07 -12.47 -10.45
C PHE A 69 -4.96 -11.43 -10.69
N GLY A 70 -5.26 -10.39 -11.47
CA GLY A 70 -4.36 -9.28 -11.76
C GLY A 70 -4.29 -8.22 -10.65
N GLY A 71 -5.22 -8.28 -9.68
CA GLY A 71 -5.22 -7.41 -8.50
C GLY A 71 -6.56 -6.73 -8.22
N THR A 72 -6.69 -6.18 -7.00
CA THR A 72 -7.75 -5.26 -6.62
C THR A 72 -7.14 -3.89 -6.35
N ILE A 73 -7.82 -2.83 -6.80
CA ILE A 73 -7.34 -1.46 -6.71
C ILE A 73 -8.44 -0.60 -6.11
N ARG A 74 -8.10 0.17 -5.08
CA ARG A 74 -8.96 1.26 -4.65
C ARG A 74 -8.67 2.47 -5.51
N GLY A 75 -9.70 2.99 -6.22
CA GLY A 75 -9.50 4.10 -7.14
C GLY A 75 -10.79 4.79 -7.54
N ASP A 76 -10.63 5.98 -8.12
CA ASP A 76 -11.71 6.79 -8.67
C ASP A 76 -11.82 6.53 -10.19
N ALA A 77 -13.00 6.15 -10.64
CA ALA A 77 -13.27 5.91 -12.06
C ALA A 77 -13.10 7.17 -12.94
N THR A 78 -13.13 8.37 -12.35
CA THR A 78 -12.87 9.63 -13.06
C THR A 78 -11.38 9.89 -13.32
N ARG A 79 -10.49 9.09 -12.69
CA ARG A 79 -9.03 9.16 -12.85
C ARG A 79 -8.40 7.79 -12.65
N LEU A 80 -8.46 6.97 -13.69
CA LEU A 80 -7.98 5.59 -13.62
C LEU A 80 -6.43 5.52 -13.62
N PRO A 81 -5.83 4.73 -12.70
CA PRO A 81 -4.37 4.62 -12.58
C PRO A 81 -3.76 3.64 -13.61
N PHE A 82 -4.28 3.62 -14.82
CA PHE A 82 -3.86 2.70 -15.88
C PHE A 82 -3.39 3.45 -17.12
N ALA A 83 -2.47 2.83 -17.86
CA ALA A 83 -2.03 3.33 -19.15
C ALA A 83 -3.17 3.31 -20.19
N ASP A 84 -3.04 4.10 -21.25
CA ASP A 84 -3.94 4.06 -22.40
C ASP A 84 -3.92 2.67 -23.04
N ALA A 85 -5.10 2.20 -23.47
CA ALA A 85 -5.22 0.93 -24.19
C ALA A 85 -4.65 -0.27 -23.41
N ALA A 86 -4.83 -0.32 -22.10
CA ALA A 86 -4.34 -1.41 -21.24
C ALA A 86 -5.21 -2.66 -21.33
N PHE A 87 -6.55 -2.52 -21.39
CA PHE A 87 -7.50 -3.62 -21.20
C PHE A 87 -8.17 -4.05 -22.51
N ASP A 88 -8.39 -5.35 -22.66
CA ASP A 88 -9.14 -5.93 -23.78
C ASP A 88 -10.65 -5.81 -23.55
N CYS A 89 -11.07 -5.86 -22.28
CA CYS A 89 -12.47 -5.73 -21.88
C CYS A 89 -12.59 -4.86 -20.64
N VAL A 90 -13.51 -3.90 -20.66
CA VAL A 90 -13.80 -3.01 -19.52
C VAL A 90 -15.30 -3.09 -19.20
N VAL A 91 -15.60 -3.31 -17.94
CA VAL A 91 -16.97 -3.36 -17.42
C VAL A 91 -17.12 -2.32 -16.32
N THR A 92 -18.28 -1.65 -16.28
CA THR A 92 -18.72 -0.79 -15.18
C THR A 92 -20.20 -1.07 -14.90
N SER A 93 -20.52 -1.49 -13.68
CA SER A 93 -21.85 -2.01 -13.39
C SER A 93 -22.49 -1.36 -12.18
N GLU A 94 -23.55 -0.57 -12.39
CA GLU A 94 -24.27 0.18 -11.35
C GLU A 94 -23.32 1.16 -10.63
N VAL A 95 -22.59 1.98 -11.38
CA VAL A 95 -21.57 2.92 -10.89
C VAL A 95 -21.80 4.34 -11.39
N LEU A 96 -22.10 4.51 -12.67
CA LEU A 96 -22.16 5.83 -13.31
C LEU A 96 -23.25 6.74 -12.72
N GLU A 97 -24.32 6.17 -12.19
CA GLU A 97 -25.39 6.87 -11.48
C GLU A 97 -24.95 7.50 -10.15
N HIS A 98 -23.84 7.06 -9.59
CA HIS A 98 -23.26 7.60 -8.34
C HIS A 98 -22.20 8.69 -8.59
N ILE A 99 -21.65 8.78 -9.81
CA ILE A 99 -20.55 9.69 -10.15
C ILE A 99 -21.09 11.03 -10.67
N HIS A 100 -20.75 12.14 -10.01
CA HIS A 100 -21.18 13.48 -10.46
C HIS A 100 -20.64 13.83 -11.85
N ASP A 101 -19.34 13.60 -12.10
CA ASP A 101 -18.70 13.77 -13.42
C ASP A 101 -18.57 12.43 -14.15
N ASP A 102 -19.70 11.90 -14.60
CA ASP A 102 -19.72 10.65 -15.36
C ASP A 102 -19.08 10.75 -16.76
N ARG A 103 -18.92 11.97 -17.30
CA ARG A 103 -18.21 12.19 -18.57
C ARG A 103 -16.71 11.96 -18.39
N ALA A 104 -16.11 12.45 -17.30
CA ALA A 104 -14.72 12.16 -16.95
C ALA A 104 -14.52 10.65 -16.76
N ALA A 105 -15.40 9.98 -16.01
CA ALA A 105 -15.34 8.54 -15.82
C ALA A 105 -15.42 7.76 -17.16
N LEU A 106 -16.36 8.08 -18.02
CA LEU A 106 -16.51 7.44 -19.33
C LEU A 106 -15.31 7.70 -20.26
N SER A 107 -14.73 8.90 -20.20
CA SER A 107 -13.51 9.22 -20.95
C SER A 107 -12.32 8.37 -20.49
N GLU A 108 -12.15 8.21 -19.19
CA GLU A 108 -11.09 7.37 -18.61
C GLU A 108 -11.28 5.88 -18.93
N LEU A 109 -12.51 5.36 -18.77
CA LEU A 109 -12.85 3.99 -19.12
C LEU A 109 -12.62 3.70 -20.62
N ALA A 110 -12.96 4.66 -21.50
CA ALA A 110 -12.65 4.56 -22.92
C ALA A 110 -11.16 4.70 -23.22
N ARG A 111 -10.41 5.51 -22.47
CA ARG A 111 -8.96 5.70 -22.62
C ARG A 111 -8.22 4.38 -22.38
N VAL A 112 -8.53 3.72 -21.26
CA VAL A 112 -7.85 2.48 -20.85
C VAL A 112 -8.24 1.25 -21.66
N LEU A 113 -9.33 1.30 -22.42
CA LEU A 113 -9.76 0.24 -23.33
C LEU A 113 -8.90 0.23 -24.59
N LYS A 114 -8.43 -0.94 -25.04
CA LYS A 114 -7.69 -1.12 -26.30
C LYS A 114 -8.55 -0.80 -27.53
N PRO A 115 -7.96 -0.30 -28.63
CA PRO A 115 -8.63 -0.29 -29.93
C PRO A 115 -9.11 -1.71 -30.28
N GLY A 116 -10.37 -1.87 -30.69
CA GLY A 116 -11.02 -3.16 -30.89
C GLY A 116 -11.54 -3.83 -29.61
N GLY A 117 -11.24 -3.29 -28.44
CA GLY A 117 -11.69 -3.82 -27.14
C GLY A 117 -13.20 -3.66 -26.91
N THR A 118 -13.74 -4.46 -26.00
CA THR A 118 -15.18 -4.49 -25.68
C THR A 118 -15.46 -3.80 -24.35
N PHE A 119 -16.51 -2.98 -24.34
CA PHE A 119 -17.00 -2.24 -23.19
C PHE A 119 -18.42 -2.67 -22.82
N ALA A 120 -18.73 -2.75 -21.53
CA ALA A 120 -20.10 -2.94 -21.06
C ALA A 120 -20.40 -2.03 -19.86
N ALA A 121 -21.48 -1.26 -19.94
CA ALA A 121 -21.98 -0.45 -18.84
C ALA A 121 -23.38 -0.89 -18.43
N THR A 122 -23.64 -0.91 -17.11
CA THR A 122 -25.00 -1.07 -16.58
C THR A 122 -25.36 0.11 -15.69
N VAL A 123 -26.62 0.52 -15.78
CA VAL A 123 -27.23 1.55 -14.93
C VAL A 123 -28.67 1.13 -14.57
N PRO A 124 -29.25 1.64 -13.48
CA PRO A 124 -30.68 1.44 -13.22
C PRO A 124 -31.56 1.86 -14.40
N SER A 125 -32.54 1.03 -14.74
CA SER A 125 -33.49 1.33 -15.81
C SER A 125 -34.36 2.51 -15.43
N TYR A 126 -34.56 3.44 -16.37
CA TYR A 126 -35.25 4.71 -16.12
C TYR A 126 -36.62 4.56 -15.45
N PHE A 127 -37.48 3.70 -15.96
CA PHE A 127 -38.86 3.56 -15.48
C PHE A 127 -38.93 2.91 -14.08
N PRO A 128 -38.30 1.76 -13.81
CA PRO A 128 -38.25 1.19 -12.47
C PRO A 128 -37.64 2.14 -11.43
N GLU A 129 -36.55 2.81 -11.78
CA GLU A 129 -35.85 3.71 -10.89
C GLU A 129 -36.67 4.97 -10.56
N LYS A 130 -37.34 5.52 -11.55
CA LYS A 130 -38.25 6.67 -11.33
C LYS A 130 -39.38 6.33 -10.35
N ILE A 131 -39.88 5.10 -10.37
CA ILE A 131 -40.88 4.64 -9.38
C ILE A 131 -40.28 4.60 -7.99
N ASN A 132 -39.04 4.08 -7.81
CA ASN A 132 -38.36 4.08 -6.54
C ASN A 132 -38.26 5.50 -5.96
N TRP A 133 -37.82 6.46 -6.78
CA TRP A 133 -37.68 7.87 -6.36
C TRP A 133 -39.02 8.55 -6.01
N MET A 134 -40.10 8.12 -6.67
CA MET A 134 -41.45 8.63 -6.34
C MET A 134 -42.01 8.02 -5.04
N LEU A 135 -41.54 6.84 -4.65
CA LEU A 135 -42.02 6.12 -3.47
C LEU A 135 -41.24 6.44 -2.19
N SER A 136 -39.97 6.88 -2.30
CA SER A 136 -39.15 7.17 -1.15
C SER A 136 -38.01 8.15 -1.43
N ASP A 137 -37.98 9.24 -0.68
CA ASP A 137 -36.86 10.19 -0.68
C ASP A 137 -35.60 9.60 -0.01
N GLU A 138 -35.76 8.61 0.86
CA GLU A 138 -34.65 7.91 1.55
C GLU A 138 -33.88 6.92 0.64
N TYR A 139 -34.15 6.91 -0.67
CA TYR A 139 -33.55 5.97 -1.61
C TYR A 139 -32.48 6.61 -2.52
N HIS A 140 -32.41 7.93 -2.61
CA HIS A 140 -31.52 8.65 -3.54
C HIS A 140 -30.83 9.88 -2.92
N ALA A 141 -29.79 10.40 -3.57
CA ALA A 141 -29.15 11.64 -3.18
C ALA A 141 -30.11 12.86 -3.38
N PRO A 142 -30.01 13.92 -2.56
CA PRO A 142 -29.01 14.13 -1.49
C PRO A 142 -29.38 13.51 -0.13
N PHE A 143 -30.49 12.76 -0.04
CA PHE A 143 -31.03 12.27 1.23
C PHE A 143 -30.25 11.09 1.80
N VAL A 144 -29.55 10.33 0.94
CA VAL A 144 -28.71 9.20 1.36
C VAL A 144 -27.27 9.40 0.87
N PRO A 145 -26.27 9.41 1.76
CA PRO A 145 -24.86 9.44 1.34
C PRO A 145 -24.53 8.27 0.39
N GLY A 146 -23.91 8.58 -0.76
CA GLY A 146 -23.63 7.58 -1.80
C GLY A 146 -24.84 7.10 -2.60
N GLY A 147 -26.02 7.72 -2.45
CA GLY A 147 -27.21 7.44 -3.25
C GLY A 147 -27.06 7.84 -4.72
N HIS A 148 -28.03 7.42 -5.54
CA HIS A 148 -28.05 7.77 -6.96
C HIS A 148 -28.20 9.28 -7.15
N VAL A 149 -27.27 9.90 -7.89
CA VAL A 149 -27.32 11.35 -8.19
C VAL A 149 -28.12 11.64 -9.47
N ARG A 150 -28.43 10.59 -10.27
CA ARG A 150 -29.20 10.71 -11.50
C ARG A 150 -29.91 9.43 -11.90
N ILE A 151 -30.94 9.58 -12.74
CA ILE A 151 -31.61 8.47 -13.44
C ILE A 151 -31.31 8.58 -14.93
N TYR A 152 -30.62 7.60 -15.50
CA TYR A 152 -30.28 7.57 -16.92
C TYR A 152 -31.49 7.20 -17.78
N LYS A 153 -31.78 8.03 -18.79
CA LYS A 153 -32.51 7.54 -19.96
C LYS A 153 -31.57 6.71 -20.83
N ALA A 154 -32.06 5.63 -21.42
CA ALA A 154 -31.26 4.80 -22.32
C ALA A 154 -30.61 5.58 -23.48
N SER A 155 -31.28 6.61 -24.00
CA SER A 155 -30.74 7.51 -25.02
C SER A 155 -29.57 8.35 -24.49
N GLU A 156 -29.65 8.82 -23.26
CA GLU A 156 -28.64 9.63 -22.63
C GLU A 156 -27.34 8.85 -22.38
N LEU A 157 -27.44 7.66 -21.76
CA LEU A 157 -26.26 6.79 -21.59
C LEU A 157 -25.59 6.47 -22.93
N ARG A 158 -26.40 6.13 -23.94
CA ARG A 158 -25.88 5.83 -25.27
C ARG A 158 -25.19 7.01 -25.92
N GLN A 159 -25.74 8.23 -25.76
CA GLN A 159 -25.12 9.45 -26.26
C GLN A 159 -23.77 9.69 -25.59
N ARG A 160 -23.68 9.56 -24.25
CA ARG A 160 -22.43 9.76 -23.49
C ARG A 160 -21.36 8.75 -23.84
N LEU A 161 -21.73 7.47 -24.05
CA LEU A 161 -20.83 6.44 -24.55
C LEU A 161 -20.29 6.78 -25.96
N ALA A 162 -21.14 7.27 -26.85
CA ALA A 162 -20.71 7.70 -28.18
C ALA A 162 -19.81 8.94 -28.12
N GLU A 163 -20.09 9.91 -27.23
CA GLU A 163 -19.27 11.09 -26.99
C GLU A 163 -17.86 10.74 -26.46
N SER A 164 -17.72 9.62 -25.71
CA SER A 164 -16.40 9.11 -25.26
C SER A 164 -15.64 8.31 -26.33
N GLY A 165 -16.15 8.28 -27.59
CA GLY A 165 -15.51 7.61 -28.72
C GLY A 165 -15.82 6.12 -28.85
N LEU A 166 -16.79 5.60 -28.10
CA LEU A 166 -17.20 4.21 -28.15
C LEU A 166 -18.31 3.98 -29.21
N GLN A 167 -18.16 2.93 -30.00
CA GLN A 167 -19.18 2.51 -30.98
C GLN A 167 -20.21 1.58 -30.31
N LEU A 168 -21.45 1.98 -30.29
CA LEU A 168 -22.54 1.23 -29.65
C LEU A 168 -22.80 -0.10 -30.34
N ALA A 169 -22.90 -1.15 -29.52
CA ALA A 169 -23.24 -2.51 -29.93
C ALA A 169 -24.62 -2.94 -29.38
N SER A 170 -24.73 -4.17 -28.91
CA SER A 170 -25.96 -4.74 -28.35
C SER A 170 -26.38 -4.12 -27.03
N ARG A 171 -27.65 -4.36 -26.65
CA ARG A 171 -28.22 -3.92 -25.37
C ARG A 171 -29.29 -4.87 -24.89
N HIS A 172 -29.52 -4.88 -23.57
CA HIS A 172 -30.66 -5.60 -22.98
C HIS A 172 -31.04 -4.98 -21.63
N ARG A 173 -32.07 -5.52 -20.99
CA ARG A 173 -32.43 -5.26 -19.59
C ARG A 173 -32.41 -6.56 -18.82
N SER A 174 -32.13 -6.47 -17.52
CA SER A 174 -31.98 -7.61 -16.61
C SER A 174 -32.76 -7.39 -15.32
N HIS A 175 -33.05 -8.47 -14.62
CA HIS A 175 -33.60 -8.47 -13.27
C HIS A 175 -35.02 -7.92 -13.17
N GLY A 176 -35.91 -8.41 -14.04
CA GLY A 176 -37.33 -8.05 -14.06
C GLY A 176 -38.06 -8.37 -12.75
N LEU A 177 -37.71 -9.48 -12.09
CA LEU A 177 -38.28 -9.85 -10.80
C LEU A 177 -37.79 -8.95 -9.63
N HIS A 178 -36.72 -8.18 -9.80
CA HIS A 178 -36.21 -7.32 -8.74
C HIS A 178 -36.93 -5.98 -8.66
N SER A 179 -37.47 -5.46 -9.73
CA SER A 179 -38.14 -4.16 -9.73
C SER A 179 -39.36 -4.11 -8.79
N PRO A 180 -40.29 -5.10 -8.80
CA PRO A 180 -41.43 -5.08 -7.87
C PRO A 180 -40.99 -5.22 -6.40
N TYR A 181 -39.90 -5.94 -6.11
CA TYR A 181 -39.31 -5.99 -4.77
C TYR A 181 -38.87 -4.61 -4.28
N TRP A 182 -38.14 -3.87 -5.11
CA TRP A 182 -37.66 -2.54 -4.75
C TRP A 182 -38.80 -1.53 -4.64
N TRP A 183 -39.81 -1.61 -5.48
CA TRP A 183 -41.02 -0.78 -5.34
C TRP A 183 -41.76 -1.04 -4.03
N LEU A 184 -41.91 -2.31 -3.66
CA LEU A 184 -42.50 -2.67 -2.38
C LEU A 184 -41.67 -2.14 -1.21
N ARG A 185 -40.36 -2.30 -1.28
CA ARG A 185 -39.42 -1.86 -0.24
C ARG A 185 -39.45 -0.33 -0.09
N CYS A 186 -39.42 0.42 -1.18
CA CYS A 186 -39.52 1.88 -1.13
C CYS A 186 -40.89 2.34 -0.60
N ALA A 187 -41.99 1.66 -0.95
CA ALA A 187 -43.32 2.01 -0.48
C ALA A 187 -43.51 1.85 1.03
N VAL A 188 -42.84 0.87 1.67
CA VAL A 188 -42.96 0.62 3.12
C VAL A 188 -41.84 1.25 3.93
N GLY A 189 -40.80 1.82 3.28
CA GLY A 189 -39.60 2.40 3.86
C GLY A 189 -38.38 1.50 3.61
N PRO A 190 -37.31 2.03 2.96
CA PRO A 190 -36.14 1.24 2.52
C PRO A 190 -35.40 0.51 3.66
N ALA A 191 -35.49 1.01 4.88
CA ALA A 191 -34.85 0.42 6.05
C ALA A 191 -35.70 -0.65 6.78
N ARG A 192 -36.97 -0.88 6.34
CA ARG A 192 -37.92 -1.75 7.04
C ARG A 192 -37.93 -3.17 6.47
N ASP A 193 -36.84 -3.91 6.64
CA ASP A 193 -36.69 -5.31 6.22
C ASP A 193 -37.58 -6.30 7.02
N ASP A 194 -38.13 -5.86 8.15
CA ASP A 194 -39.00 -6.61 9.04
C ASP A 194 -40.44 -6.80 8.53
N GLN A 195 -40.84 -6.03 7.52
CA GLN A 195 -42.19 -6.12 6.95
C GLN A 195 -42.43 -7.48 6.32
N PRO A 196 -43.52 -8.20 6.69
CA PRO A 196 -43.76 -9.59 6.25
C PRO A 196 -43.74 -9.80 4.73
N LEU A 197 -44.31 -8.87 3.96
CA LEU A 197 -44.35 -8.95 2.49
C LEU A 197 -42.96 -8.72 1.89
N VAL A 198 -42.17 -7.78 2.43
CA VAL A 198 -40.78 -7.54 2.00
C VAL A 198 -39.94 -8.76 2.30
N ALA A 199 -40.01 -9.31 3.52
CA ALA A 199 -39.29 -10.49 3.94
C ALA A 199 -39.67 -11.74 3.09
N ALA A 200 -40.93 -11.92 2.79
CA ALA A 200 -41.40 -13.03 1.94
C ALA A 200 -40.86 -12.90 0.50
N TYR A 201 -40.91 -11.69 -0.06
CA TYR A 201 -40.38 -11.45 -1.41
C TYR A 201 -38.86 -11.59 -1.45
N LYS A 202 -38.14 -11.11 -0.43
CA LYS A 202 -36.69 -11.30 -0.27
C LYS A 202 -36.33 -12.78 -0.31
N LYS A 203 -37.03 -13.64 0.44
CA LYS A 203 -36.84 -15.10 0.43
C LYS A 203 -37.06 -15.70 -0.96
N LEU A 204 -38.05 -15.21 -1.72
CA LEU A 204 -38.26 -15.62 -3.10
C LEU A 204 -37.05 -15.28 -3.99
N LEU A 205 -36.51 -14.08 -3.87
CA LEU A 205 -35.32 -13.66 -4.64
C LEU A 205 -34.07 -14.43 -4.20
N GLU A 206 -33.89 -14.67 -2.92
CA GLU A 206 -32.79 -15.50 -2.38
C GLU A 206 -32.88 -16.93 -2.93
N TRP A 207 -34.09 -17.52 -2.95
CA TRP A 207 -34.33 -18.83 -3.54
C TRP A 207 -34.03 -18.84 -5.05
N ASP A 208 -34.45 -17.79 -5.79
CA ASP A 208 -34.12 -17.64 -7.21
C ASP A 208 -32.60 -17.57 -7.44
N ILE A 209 -31.88 -16.77 -6.65
CA ILE A 209 -30.43 -16.62 -6.76
C ILE A 209 -29.70 -17.94 -6.46
N MET A 210 -30.11 -18.65 -5.40
CA MET A 210 -29.41 -19.84 -4.93
C MET A 210 -29.74 -21.11 -5.73
N LYS A 211 -30.96 -21.26 -6.21
CA LYS A 211 -31.45 -22.48 -6.87
C LYS A 211 -31.66 -22.33 -8.36
N ALA A 212 -31.71 -21.10 -8.86
CA ALA A 212 -31.93 -20.77 -10.28
C ALA A 212 -33.07 -21.59 -10.95
N PRO A 213 -34.30 -21.67 -10.36
CA PRO A 213 -35.34 -22.52 -10.88
C PRO A 213 -35.84 -22.04 -12.24
N LEU A 214 -36.21 -22.95 -13.13
CA LEU A 214 -36.61 -22.63 -14.50
C LEU A 214 -37.82 -21.66 -14.58
N ILE A 215 -38.74 -21.74 -13.61
CA ILE A 215 -39.92 -20.88 -13.55
C ILE A 215 -39.54 -19.42 -13.33
N THR A 216 -38.72 -19.13 -12.34
CA THR A 216 -38.29 -17.75 -12.06
C THR A 216 -37.40 -17.20 -13.17
N ARG A 217 -36.56 -18.04 -13.78
CA ARG A 217 -35.73 -17.67 -14.95
C ARG A 217 -36.62 -17.32 -16.17
N ALA A 218 -37.66 -18.10 -16.44
CA ALA A 218 -38.59 -17.81 -17.51
C ALA A 218 -39.38 -16.52 -17.24
N LEU A 219 -39.83 -16.30 -15.99
CA LEU A 219 -40.52 -15.08 -15.57
C LEU A 219 -39.60 -13.86 -15.66
N ASP A 220 -38.34 -13.97 -15.17
CA ASP A 220 -37.37 -12.88 -15.26
C ASP A 220 -37.10 -12.50 -16.73
N THR A 221 -36.91 -13.50 -17.60
CA THR A 221 -36.70 -13.29 -19.03
C THR A 221 -37.90 -12.59 -19.70
N LEU A 222 -39.13 -12.96 -19.31
CA LEU A 222 -40.36 -12.37 -19.83
C LEU A 222 -40.55 -10.91 -19.34
N LEU A 223 -40.25 -10.64 -18.08
CA LEU A 223 -40.45 -9.35 -17.43
C LEU A 223 -39.33 -8.35 -17.70
N SER A 224 -38.11 -8.82 -17.89
CA SER A 224 -36.92 -7.95 -18.02
C SER A 224 -37.02 -6.93 -19.16
N PRO A 225 -37.58 -7.22 -20.37
CA PRO A 225 -37.73 -6.21 -21.41
C PRO A 225 -38.60 -5.02 -21.01
N ALA A 226 -39.63 -5.24 -20.17
CA ALA A 226 -40.58 -4.21 -19.75
C ALA A 226 -40.13 -3.50 -18.46
N ILE A 227 -39.82 -4.27 -17.42
CA ILE A 227 -39.56 -3.77 -16.07
C ILE A 227 -38.19 -4.21 -15.49
N GLY A 228 -37.26 -4.67 -16.32
CA GLY A 228 -35.92 -5.04 -15.87
C GLY A 228 -35.26 -3.90 -15.09
N LYS A 229 -34.74 -4.20 -13.88
CA LYS A 229 -34.16 -3.22 -12.97
C LYS A 229 -32.94 -2.52 -13.57
N SER A 230 -32.11 -3.26 -14.29
CA SER A 230 -30.86 -2.75 -14.87
C SER A 230 -30.95 -2.68 -16.41
N PHE A 231 -30.47 -1.57 -16.96
CA PHE A 231 -30.24 -1.38 -18.40
C PHE A 231 -28.77 -1.61 -18.70
N VAL A 232 -28.49 -2.47 -19.67
CA VAL A 232 -27.12 -2.85 -20.07
C VAL A 232 -26.88 -2.38 -21.51
N GLN A 233 -25.78 -1.67 -21.72
CA GLN A 233 -25.30 -1.27 -23.05
C GLN A 233 -23.89 -1.80 -23.28
N TYR A 234 -23.70 -2.51 -24.39
CA TYR A 234 -22.37 -2.92 -24.87
C TYR A 234 -21.88 -1.94 -25.93
N ALA A 235 -20.59 -1.77 -26.00
CA ALA A 235 -19.91 -0.93 -26.98
C ALA A 235 -18.53 -1.51 -27.32
N THR A 236 -17.91 -1.03 -28.38
CA THR A 236 -16.55 -1.35 -28.77
C THR A 236 -15.75 -0.08 -29.02
N LYS A 237 -14.47 -0.08 -28.73
CA LYS A 237 -13.59 1.01 -29.15
C LYS A 237 -13.18 0.76 -30.61
N PRO A 238 -13.39 1.70 -31.55
CA PRO A 238 -13.00 1.53 -32.93
C PRO A 238 -11.53 1.13 -33.06
N ALA A 239 -11.21 0.19 -33.96
CA ALA A 239 -9.82 -0.09 -34.32
C ALA A 239 -9.24 1.15 -35.00
N SER A 240 -8.04 1.58 -34.64
CA SER A 240 -7.37 2.67 -35.34
C SER A 240 -7.11 2.26 -36.79
N ASN A 241 -7.69 2.97 -37.76
CA ASN A 241 -7.29 2.84 -39.16
C ASN A 241 -5.87 3.35 -39.28
N ALA A 242 -4.91 2.45 -39.37
CA ALA A 242 -3.56 2.78 -39.81
C ALA A 242 -3.65 3.20 -41.27
N THR A 243 -3.66 4.50 -41.54
CA THR A 243 -3.39 5.02 -42.87
C THR A 243 -1.96 4.60 -43.24
N ASN A 244 -1.87 3.76 -44.29
CA ASN A 244 -0.59 3.41 -44.95
C ASN A 244 0.14 4.67 -45.37
N SER A 245 1.26 4.96 -44.75
CA SER A 245 2.38 5.65 -45.39
C SER A 245 3.57 4.70 -45.33
N ALA A 246 3.84 4.05 -46.49
CA ALA A 246 5.07 3.36 -46.74
C ALA A 246 6.19 4.41 -46.83
N ASP A 247 7.14 4.34 -45.94
CA ASP A 247 8.59 4.52 -46.12
C ASP A 247 9.23 4.67 -44.74
N ASP A 248 9.79 3.64 -44.21
CA ASP A 248 11.11 3.61 -43.59
C ASP A 248 11.43 2.19 -43.05
N SER A 249 11.97 1.36 -43.95
CA SER A 249 12.39 -0.02 -43.66
C SER A 249 13.90 -0.11 -43.44
N SER A 250 14.47 0.65 -42.48
CA SER A 250 15.90 0.49 -42.22
C SER A 250 16.39 0.76 -40.78
N ILE A 251 15.51 0.82 -39.76
CA ILE A 251 15.95 0.86 -38.35
C ILE A 251 15.09 -0.04 -37.46
N ARG A 252 15.03 -1.33 -37.77
CA ARG A 252 14.37 -2.33 -36.91
C ARG A 252 15.14 -3.63 -36.79
N SER A 253 16.35 -3.59 -36.26
CA SER A 253 17.05 -4.86 -35.94
C SER A 253 18.06 -4.77 -34.78
N SER A 254 17.88 -3.88 -33.80
CA SER A 254 18.77 -3.88 -32.62
C SER A 254 18.10 -3.64 -31.24
N HIS A 255 16.75 -3.67 -31.11
CA HIS A 255 16.10 -3.44 -29.84
C HIS A 255 15.11 -4.54 -29.36
N ALA A 256 15.22 -5.75 -29.92
CA ALA A 256 14.32 -6.87 -29.55
C ALA A 256 14.82 -7.73 -28.37
N ALA A 257 15.94 -7.42 -27.73
CA ALA A 257 16.53 -8.26 -26.69
C ALA A 257 16.63 -7.60 -25.30
N GLN A 258 15.90 -6.49 -25.04
CA GLN A 258 16.02 -5.79 -23.76
C GLN A 258 14.67 -5.29 -23.20
N ARG A 259 13.61 -6.10 -23.33
CA ARG A 259 12.31 -5.83 -22.70
C ARG A 259 11.77 -7.07 -22.00
N ILE A 260 12.45 -7.51 -20.95
CA ILE A 260 11.81 -8.11 -19.78
C ILE A 260 12.12 -7.14 -18.64
N ARG A 261 11.48 -5.98 -18.65
CA ARG A 261 11.22 -5.22 -17.45
C ARG A 261 9.85 -5.68 -16.98
N THR A 262 9.82 -6.44 -15.90
CA THR A 262 8.66 -6.57 -15.05
C THR A 262 8.16 -5.15 -14.75
N GLU A 263 6.95 -4.80 -15.23
CA GLU A 263 6.33 -3.54 -14.86
C GLU A 263 6.15 -3.53 -13.33
N PRO A 264 6.47 -2.41 -12.63
CA PRO A 264 6.29 -2.35 -11.19
C PRO A 264 4.82 -2.54 -10.86
N PHE A 265 4.55 -3.29 -9.80
CA PHE A 265 3.21 -3.45 -9.24
C PHE A 265 2.52 -2.10 -9.09
N VAL A 266 1.25 -2.04 -9.47
CA VAL A 266 0.42 -0.84 -9.28
C VAL A 266 0.39 -0.51 -7.79
N GLY A 267 0.91 0.68 -7.43
CA GLY A 267 1.00 1.14 -6.04
C GLY A 267 2.42 1.25 -5.48
N VAL A 268 3.41 0.56 -6.05
CA VAL A 268 4.82 0.77 -5.67
C VAL A 268 5.25 2.17 -6.09
N PRO A 269 5.83 2.99 -5.19
CA PRO A 269 6.25 4.34 -5.52
C PRO A 269 7.24 4.36 -6.68
N THR A 270 6.99 5.22 -7.66
CA THR A 270 7.91 5.44 -8.79
C THR A 270 9.16 6.20 -8.33
N ARG A 271 10.26 6.11 -9.08
CA ARG A 271 11.48 6.86 -8.79
C ARG A 271 11.23 8.38 -8.68
N ASN A 272 10.34 8.93 -9.50
CA ASN A 272 9.99 10.36 -9.44
C ASN A 272 9.22 10.71 -8.16
N GLU A 273 8.34 9.84 -7.71
CA GLU A 273 7.60 10.01 -6.46
C GLU A 273 8.52 9.92 -5.24
N LEU A 274 9.46 8.97 -5.24
CA LEU A 274 10.47 8.85 -4.20
C LEU A 274 11.42 10.07 -4.18
N HIS A 275 11.80 10.58 -5.35
CA HIS A 275 12.59 11.80 -5.45
C HIS A 275 11.82 13.03 -4.92
N ALA A 276 10.52 13.14 -5.19
CA ALA A 276 9.69 14.20 -4.62
C ALA A 276 9.62 14.09 -3.09
N THR A 277 9.54 12.88 -2.53
CA THR A 277 9.60 12.64 -1.08
C THR A 277 10.94 13.07 -0.49
N ALA A 278 12.06 12.69 -1.11
CA ALA A 278 13.39 13.09 -0.67
C ALA A 278 13.59 14.62 -0.76
N ALA A 279 13.07 15.26 -1.82
CA ALA A 279 13.11 16.71 -1.95
C ALA A 279 12.27 17.41 -0.86
N TRP A 280 11.12 16.84 -0.49
CA TRP A 280 10.32 17.31 0.64
C TRP A 280 11.10 17.16 1.96
N ILE A 281 11.71 16.00 2.24
CA ILE A 281 12.57 15.78 3.42
C ILE A 281 13.72 16.80 3.45
N ALA A 282 14.41 17.00 2.32
CA ALA A 282 15.50 17.97 2.21
C ALA A 282 15.04 19.41 2.51
N SER A 283 13.80 19.76 2.15
CA SER A 283 13.22 21.08 2.42
C SER A 283 12.98 21.37 3.90
N LEU A 284 12.89 20.32 4.74
CA LEU A 284 12.76 20.43 6.20
C LEU A 284 14.11 20.68 6.90
N GLN A 285 15.24 20.40 6.22
CA GLN A 285 16.55 20.50 6.83
C GLN A 285 16.90 21.92 7.24
N LEU A 286 17.22 22.10 8.49
CA LEU A 286 17.61 23.41 9.05
C LEU A 286 19.05 23.77 8.65
N PRO A 287 19.43 25.07 8.76
CA PRO A 287 20.81 25.50 8.50
C PRO A 287 21.86 24.79 9.37
N SER A 288 21.48 24.30 10.56
CA SER A 288 22.32 23.47 11.44
C SER A 288 22.62 22.07 10.89
N GLY A 289 21.85 21.61 9.89
CA GLY A 289 21.87 20.24 9.39
C GLY A 289 20.80 19.33 10.01
N MET A 290 20.13 19.73 11.10
CA MET A 290 19.05 18.99 11.72
C MET A 290 17.87 18.82 10.76
N ILE A 291 17.30 17.61 10.72
CA ILE A 291 16.07 17.32 9.99
C ILE A 291 14.99 17.00 11.03
N PRO A 292 14.02 17.90 11.26
CA PRO A 292 12.92 17.64 12.20
C PRO A 292 11.91 16.65 11.60
N TRP A 293 11.07 16.04 12.43
CA TRP A 293 9.99 15.14 12.01
C TRP A 293 9.05 15.81 11.01
N PHE A 294 8.73 17.08 11.24
CA PHE A 294 7.88 17.93 10.40
C PHE A 294 8.30 19.39 10.56
N ALA A 295 7.81 20.27 9.71
CA ALA A 295 8.16 21.68 9.73
C ALA A 295 7.91 22.31 11.11
N GLY A 296 8.96 22.86 11.73
CA GLY A 296 8.90 23.42 13.08
C GLY A 296 8.80 22.38 14.22
N GLY A 297 8.85 21.11 13.89
CA GLY A 297 8.74 20.00 14.83
C GLY A 297 10.04 19.69 15.58
N HIS A 298 10.02 18.61 16.34
CA HIS A 298 11.16 18.07 17.06
C HIS A 298 11.95 17.09 16.19
N CYS A 299 13.12 16.68 16.67
CA CYS A 299 14.01 15.71 16.06
C CYS A 299 14.52 14.73 17.12
N ASP A 300 14.68 13.48 16.79
CA ASP A 300 15.47 12.50 17.51
C ASP A 300 16.57 11.94 16.60
N PRO A 301 17.70 11.48 17.17
CA PRO A 301 18.83 11.02 16.36
C PRO A 301 18.52 9.76 15.53
N TRP A 302 17.62 8.86 15.96
CA TRP A 302 17.25 7.68 15.21
C TRP A 302 16.57 8.04 13.88
N ASN A 303 15.43 8.72 13.96
CA ASN A 303 14.66 9.12 12.78
C ASN A 303 15.46 10.09 11.89
N HIS A 304 16.34 10.89 12.52
CA HIS A 304 17.26 11.74 11.78
C HIS A 304 18.25 10.94 10.93
N VAL A 305 18.81 9.83 11.46
CA VAL A 305 19.67 8.92 10.68
C VAL A 305 18.90 8.29 9.53
N GLU A 306 17.65 7.85 9.74
CA GLU A 306 16.84 7.29 8.66
C GLU A 306 16.58 8.30 7.55
N THR A 307 16.27 9.54 7.91
CA THR A 307 16.09 10.61 6.92
C THR A 307 17.37 10.90 6.14
N THR A 308 18.55 10.87 6.79
CA THR A 308 19.83 11.03 6.09
C THR A 308 20.13 9.86 5.15
N MET A 309 19.84 8.62 5.55
CA MET A 309 19.97 7.45 4.66
C MET A 309 19.04 7.56 3.44
N ALA A 310 17.79 7.96 3.63
CA ALA A 310 16.85 8.16 2.53
C ALA A 310 17.29 9.26 1.55
N LEU A 311 17.88 10.33 2.04
CA LEU A 311 18.48 11.39 1.22
C LEU A 311 19.64 10.82 0.36
N ASP A 312 20.49 9.99 0.95
CA ASP A 312 21.58 9.32 0.23
C ASP A 312 21.08 8.41 -0.89
N VAL A 313 20.04 7.60 -0.64
CA VAL A 313 19.41 6.74 -1.66
C VAL A 313 19.00 7.54 -2.89
N MET A 314 18.48 8.75 -2.68
CA MET A 314 17.96 9.59 -3.76
C MET A 314 18.97 10.59 -4.32
N GLY A 315 20.25 10.51 -3.90
CA GLY A 315 21.37 11.31 -4.42
C GLY A 315 21.53 12.69 -3.77
N PHE A 316 20.84 12.98 -2.66
CA PHE A 316 20.98 14.21 -1.87
C PHE A 316 22.15 14.09 -0.87
N HIS A 317 23.34 13.67 -1.34
CA HIS A 317 24.49 13.38 -0.49
C HIS A 317 25.00 14.58 0.31
N SER A 318 24.84 15.80 -0.20
CA SER A 318 25.24 17.01 0.53
C SER A 318 24.33 17.28 1.73
N GLU A 319 23.04 17.02 1.60
CA GLU A 319 22.05 17.12 2.66
C GLU A 319 22.27 16.04 3.72
N ALA A 320 22.49 14.80 3.29
CA ALA A 320 22.81 13.69 4.17
C ALA A 320 24.06 13.97 5.00
N ARG A 321 25.15 14.42 4.36
CA ARG A 321 26.39 14.77 5.07
C ARG A 321 26.19 15.88 6.12
N ARG A 322 25.40 16.93 5.81
CA ARG A 322 25.06 17.97 6.81
C ARG A 322 24.27 17.38 7.99
N GLY A 323 23.44 16.37 7.76
CA GLY A 323 22.75 15.66 8.84
C GLY A 323 23.71 14.95 9.78
N TYR A 324 24.71 14.23 9.26
CA TYR A 324 25.74 13.61 10.09
C TYR A 324 26.63 14.65 10.80
N GLU A 325 26.91 15.80 10.17
CA GLU A 325 27.62 16.91 10.81
C GLU A 325 26.86 17.47 12.01
N TRP A 326 25.52 17.55 11.93
CA TRP A 326 24.69 17.93 13.07
C TRP A 326 24.78 16.92 14.22
N LEU A 327 24.71 15.62 13.93
CA LEU A 327 24.91 14.57 14.93
C LEU A 327 26.28 14.68 15.59
N MET A 328 27.33 14.90 14.81
CA MET A 328 28.69 15.07 15.33
C MET A 328 28.80 16.30 16.24
N ALA A 329 28.16 17.41 15.90
CA ALA A 329 28.18 18.65 16.66
C ALA A 329 27.35 18.59 17.97
N THR A 330 26.33 17.71 18.03
CA THR A 330 25.42 17.59 19.17
C THR A 330 25.72 16.37 20.04
N GLN A 331 26.73 15.55 19.68
CA GLN A 331 27.15 14.42 20.48
C GLN A 331 27.71 14.87 21.83
N ARG A 332 27.24 14.25 22.89
CA ARG A 332 27.73 14.49 24.27
C ARG A 332 29.13 13.93 24.47
N ASP A 333 29.79 14.40 25.52
CA ASP A 333 31.17 13.96 25.87
C ASP A 333 31.27 12.45 26.14
N ASP A 334 30.18 11.83 26.67
CA ASP A 334 30.08 10.40 26.91
C ASP A 334 29.78 9.57 25.64
N GLY A 335 29.63 10.19 24.50
CA GLY A 335 29.33 9.55 23.21
C GLY A 335 27.85 9.38 22.89
N SER A 336 26.95 9.80 23.77
CA SER A 336 25.51 9.67 23.62
C SER A 336 24.86 10.91 23.00
N TRP A 337 23.53 10.81 22.78
CA TRP A 337 22.65 11.93 22.47
C TRP A 337 21.44 11.90 23.38
N HIS A 338 20.82 13.07 23.56
CA HIS A 338 19.49 13.16 24.16
C HIS A 338 18.43 12.57 23.22
N ASN A 339 17.34 12.10 23.80
CA ASN A 339 16.30 11.42 23.04
C ASN A 339 15.59 12.35 22.05
N TYR A 340 15.23 13.59 22.48
CA TYR A 340 14.58 14.56 21.60
C TYR A 340 15.15 15.97 21.71
N TYR A 341 15.20 16.65 20.57
CA TYR A 341 15.60 18.05 20.43
C TYR A 341 14.45 18.86 19.82
N ASN A 342 14.23 20.07 20.32
CA ASN A 342 13.31 21.04 19.72
C ASN A 342 13.87 21.59 18.40
N ASN A 343 13.02 22.24 17.61
CA ASN A 343 13.41 22.86 16.33
C ASN A 343 14.52 23.92 16.44
N ASP A 344 14.68 24.56 17.59
CA ASP A 344 15.75 25.52 17.89
C ASP A 344 17.06 24.86 18.40
N GLY A 345 17.10 23.52 18.45
CA GLY A 345 18.26 22.75 18.94
C GLY A 345 18.30 22.58 20.47
N SER A 346 17.38 23.17 21.22
CA SER A 346 17.29 22.92 22.67
C SER A 346 16.80 21.50 22.97
N ILE A 347 17.15 21.00 24.15
CA ILE A 347 16.78 19.63 24.59
C ILE A 347 15.29 19.62 24.92
N LYS A 348 14.51 18.74 24.25
CA LYS A 348 13.10 18.49 24.52
C LYS A 348 12.91 17.37 25.55
N GLU A 349 13.67 16.28 25.41
CA GLU A 349 13.69 15.15 26.34
C GLU A 349 15.13 14.73 26.61
N SER A 350 15.54 14.77 27.88
CA SER A 350 16.92 14.53 28.29
C SER A 350 17.29 13.05 28.41
N LYS A 351 16.32 12.13 28.39
CA LYS A 351 16.55 10.69 28.37
C LYS A 351 17.59 10.31 27.31
N ILE A 352 18.38 9.31 27.58
CA ILE A 352 19.39 8.77 26.67
C ILE A 352 19.02 7.31 26.37
N ASP A 353 18.78 7.01 25.11
CA ASP A 353 18.38 5.69 24.61
C ASP A 353 19.58 5.04 23.89
N SER A 354 19.97 3.83 24.30
CA SER A 354 21.13 3.13 23.75
C SER A 354 20.98 2.79 22.27
N ASN A 355 19.76 2.44 21.85
CA ASN A 355 19.48 2.12 20.46
C ASN A 355 19.55 3.38 19.58
N VAL A 356 18.95 4.49 20.01
CA VAL A 356 19.05 5.79 19.34
C VAL A 356 20.51 6.20 19.15
N CYS A 357 21.36 5.98 20.17
CA CYS A 357 22.78 6.28 20.10
C CYS A 357 23.56 5.32 19.17
N ALA A 358 23.16 4.06 19.08
CA ALA A 358 23.86 3.08 18.25
C ALA A 358 23.64 3.31 16.75
N TYR A 359 22.47 3.80 16.37
CA TYR A 359 22.00 3.77 14.99
C TYR A 359 22.80 4.65 14.02
N VAL A 360 23.54 5.64 14.54
CA VAL A 360 24.47 6.46 13.74
C VAL A 360 25.50 5.62 12.97
N ALA A 361 25.88 4.45 13.51
CA ALA A 361 26.83 3.56 12.84
C ALA A 361 26.23 2.92 11.57
N ALA A 362 24.94 2.54 11.60
CA ALA A 362 24.22 2.06 10.41
C ALA A 362 24.16 3.17 9.35
N GLY A 363 23.85 4.39 9.77
CA GLY A 363 23.80 5.55 8.87
C GLY A 363 25.15 5.86 8.21
N VAL A 364 26.25 5.91 8.97
CA VAL A 364 27.59 6.19 8.41
C VAL A 364 28.04 5.09 7.46
N TRP A 365 27.75 3.82 7.76
CA TRP A 365 28.03 2.71 6.85
C TRP A 365 27.20 2.80 5.56
N HIS A 366 25.91 3.14 5.68
CA HIS A 366 25.03 3.38 4.54
C HIS A 366 25.51 4.55 3.67
N HIS A 367 25.96 5.66 4.31
CA HIS A 367 26.50 6.82 3.60
C HIS A 367 27.71 6.44 2.73
N TRP A 368 28.64 5.65 3.30
CA TRP A 368 29.77 5.10 2.55
C TRP A 368 29.32 4.30 1.34
N GLN A 369 28.41 3.34 1.54
CA GLN A 369 27.93 2.49 0.48
C GLN A 369 27.21 3.27 -0.63
N SER A 370 26.47 4.33 -0.30
CA SER A 370 25.71 5.14 -1.25
C SER A 370 26.52 6.19 -1.98
N SER A 371 27.53 6.80 -1.33
CA SER A 371 28.24 7.98 -1.85
C SER A 371 29.70 7.73 -2.23
N ASP A 372 30.32 6.62 -1.75
CA ASP A 372 31.76 6.33 -1.88
C ASP A 372 32.66 7.43 -1.27
N ASP A 373 32.11 8.23 -0.30
CA ASP A 373 32.81 9.37 0.33
C ASP A 373 33.60 8.91 1.56
N LEU A 374 34.83 8.36 1.31
CA LEU A 374 35.72 7.91 2.39
C LEU A 374 36.12 9.06 3.33
N ALA A 375 36.31 10.27 2.80
CA ALA A 375 36.70 11.42 3.62
C ALA A 375 35.61 11.82 4.63
N ALA A 376 34.33 11.67 4.26
CA ALA A 376 33.23 11.85 5.19
C ALA A 376 33.23 10.76 6.27
N VAL A 377 33.48 9.50 5.91
CA VAL A 377 33.56 8.38 6.87
C VAL A 377 34.71 8.59 7.86
N GLU A 378 35.92 8.96 7.41
CA GLU A 378 37.05 9.28 8.27
C GLU A 378 36.71 10.43 9.24
N ARG A 379 35.99 11.45 8.77
CA ARG A 379 35.53 12.57 9.59
C ARG A 379 34.52 12.16 10.66
N PHE A 380 33.60 11.24 10.34
CA PHE A 380 32.54 10.78 11.25
C PHE A 380 32.99 9.63 12.17
N TRP A 381 34.12 9.00 11.89
CA TRP A 381 34.61 7.85 12.63
C TRP A 381 34.72 8.10 14.16
N PRO A 382 35.30 9.22 14.67
CA PRO A 382 35.37 9.46 16.10
C PRO A 382 33.99 9.53 16.78
N MET A 383 32.96 9.98 16.05
CA MET A 383 31.56 10.02 16.52
C MET A 383 31.02 8.59 16.68
N VAL A 384 31.20 7.74 15.67
CA VAL A 384 30.78 6.34 15.70
C VAL A 384 31.48 5.58 16.83
N GLU A 385 32.82 5.75 16.98
CA GLU A 385 33.58 5.06 18.00
C GLU A 385 33.12 5.42 19.41
N ARG A 386 32.88 6.71 19.69
CA ARG A 386 32.34 7.15 20.99
C ARG A 386 30.94 6.61 21.23
N ALA A 387 30.07 6.61 20.23
CA ALA A 387 28.71 6.07 20.32
C ALA A 387 28.76 4.57 20.69
N MET A 388 29.57 3.78 19.99
CA MET A 388 29.73 2.35 20.31
C MET A 388 30.30 2.10 21.69
N THR A 389 31.21 2.94 22.14
CA THR A 389 31.79 2.87 23.51
C THR A 389 30.68 3.11 24.55
N PHE A 390 29.85 4.14 24.36
CA PHE A 390 28.71 4.41 25.24
C PHE A 390 27.74 3.22 25.28
N VAL A 391 27.34 2.69 24.13
CA VAL A 391 26.38 1.57 24.01
C VAL A 391 26.91 0.32 24.70
N LEU A 392 28.19 -0.01 24.52
CA LEU A 392 28.81 -1.19 25.14
C LEU A 392 29.00 -1.04 26.67
N ASN A 393 29.11 0.18 27.19
CA ASN A 393 29.10 0.43 28.63
C ASN A 393 27.74 0.15 29.29
N MET A 394 26.66 0.08 28.50
CA MET A 394 25.33 -0.32 28.96
C MET A 394 25.06 -1.83 28.85
N ARG A 395 26.08 -2.63 28.47
CA ARG A 395 25.97 -4.09 28.29
C ARG A 395 25.98 -4.82 29.65
N ARG A 396 25.03 -5.76 29.77
CA ARG A 396 24.95 -6.68 30.93
C ARG A 396 25.81 -7.92 30.72
N LYS A 397 26.04 -8.66 31.82
CA LYS A 397 26.80 -9.92 31.78
C LYS A 397 26.15 -11.01 30.94
N ASP A 398 24.82 -11.00 30.81
CA ASP A 398 24.07 -11.92 29.99
C ASP A 398 24.15 -11.62 28.48
N GLY A 399 24.78 -10.52 28.09
CA GLY A 399 24.92 -10.10 26.69
C GLY A 399 23.93 -9.05 26.25
N THR A 400 22.81 -8.82 26.97
CA THR A 400 21.84 -7.78 26.65
C THR A 400 22.40 -6.37 26.85
N ILE A 401 21.86 -5.39 26.14
CA ILE A 401 22.17 -3.97 26.30
C ILE A 401 20.94 -3.28 26.89
N LEU A 402 21.13 -2.57 28.00
CA LEU A 402 20.07 -1.88 28.71
C LEU A 402 19.49 -0.75 27.82
N TRP A 403 18.17 -0.59 27.86
CA TRP A 403 17.46 0.31 26.95
C TRP A 403 17.88 1.77 27.10
N ALA A 404 17.73 2.35 28.30
CA ALA A 404 17.86 3.79 28.48
C ALA A 404 18.37 4.17 29.87
N LYS A 405 18.74 5.44 30.01
CA LYS A 405 19.06 6.07 31.30
C LYS A 405 18.65 7.54 31.29
N GLU A 406 18.43 8.10 32.46
CA GLU A 406 18.45 9.56 32.61
C GLU A 406 19.90 10.06 32.67
N VAL A 407 20.08 11.35 32.38
CA VAL A 407 21.39 12.00 32.52
C VAL A 407 21.86 11.84 33.95
N ASP A 408 23.12 11.46 34.12
CA ASP A 408 23.79 11.26 35.44
C ASP A 408 23.18 10.19 36.35
N SER A 409 22.35 9.28 35.78
CA SER A 409 21.72 8.19 36.50
C SER A 409 22.22 6.82 36.03
N GLU A 410 22.00 5.79 36.86
CA GLU A 410 22.20 4.40 36.45
C GLU A 410 21.20 4.03 35.33
N PRO A 411 21.60 3.13 34.43
CA PRO A 411 20.71 2.63 33.39
C PRO A 411 19.47 1.92 33.96
N TRP A 412 18.35 2.01 33.26
CA TRP A 412 17.14 1.24 33.58
C TRP A 412 17.41 -0.26 33.51
N SER A 413 16.75 -1.05 34.36
CA SER A 413 17.13 -2.44 34.62
C SER A 413 16.73 -3.45 33.53
N TYR A 414 16.23 -3.02 32.39
CA TYR A 414 15.73 -3.88 31.32
C TYR A 414 16.26 -3.51 29.93
N ALA A 415 16.22 -4.49 29.04
CA ALA A 415 16.54 -4.35 27.62
C ALA A 415 15.27 -4.55 26.78
N LEU A 416 15.22 -3.97 25.60
CA LEU A 416 14.12 -4.14 24.62
C LEU A 416 14.58 -5.05 23.48
N LEU A 417 13.70 -5.90 23.00
CA LEU A 417 13.96 -6.80 21.87
C LEU A 417 14.22 -6.00 20.58
N THR A 418 13.34 -5.05 20.26
CA THR A 418 13.49 -4.12 19.12
C THR A 418 14.81 -3.37 19.19
N GLY A 419 15.09 -2.69 20.32
CA GLY A 419 16.32 -1.92 20.49
C GLY A 419 17.57 -2.78 20.41
N SER A 420 17.57 -3.99 21.00
CA SER A 420 18.70 -4.91 20.94
C SER A 420 18.94 -5.42 19.51
N SER A 421 17.89 -5.70 18.75
CA SER A 421 18.00 -6.12 17.34
C SER A 421 18.66 -5.03 16.47
N SER A 422 18.28 -3.79 16.68
CA SER A 422 18.85 -2.64 15.98
C SER A 422 20.29 -2.34 16.43
N ILE A 423 20.60 -2.45 17.74
CA ILE A 423 21.98 -2.30 18.26
C ILE A 423 22.88 -3.38 17.67
N ARG A 424 22.41 -4.62 17.57
CA ARG A 424 23.14 -5.72 16.92
C ARG A 424 23.51 -5.35 15.48
N HIS A 425 22.56 -4.86 14.70
CA HIS A 425 22.79 -4.40 13.33
C HIS A 425 23.80 -3.24 13.29
N SER A 426 23.63 -2.25 14.15
CA SER A 426 24.52 -1.10 14.27
C SER A 426 25.96 -1.47 14.64
N LEU A 427 26.16 -2.48 15.50
CA LEU A 427 27.49 -3.01 15.85
C LEU A 427 28.18 -3.68 14.65
N HIS A 428 27.45 -4.40 13.80
CA HIS A 428 27.99 -4.94 12.55
C HIS A 428 28.39 -3.83 11.58
N CYS A 429 27.55 -2.80 11.41
CA CYS A 429 27.84 -1.65 10.58
C CYS A 429 29.08 -0.89 11.10
N ALA A 430 29.18 -0.65 12.41
CA ALA A 430 30.34 -0.04 13.04
C ALA A 430 31.62 -0.86 12.82
N ALA A 431 31.52 -2.19 12.94
CA ALA A 431 32.68 -3.07 12.70
C ALA A 431 33.10 -3.07 11.20
N ASN A 432 32.16 -2.86 10.29
CA ASN A 432 32.47 -2.69 8.86
C ASN A 432 33.18 -1.35 8.60
N VAL A 433 32.72 -0.25 9.20
CA VAL A 433 33.41 1.07 9.15
C VAL A 433 34.82 0.94 9.71
N ALA A 434 34.99 0.32 10.88
CA ALA A 434 36.29 0.08 11.49
C ALA A 434 37.26 -0.71 10.58
N ALA A 435 36.73 -1.76 9.92
CA ALA A 435 37.53 -2.56 8.99
C ALA A 435 37.90 -1.77 7.73
N LEU A 436 36.98 -0.95 7.19
CA LEU A 436 37.23 -0.06 6.06
C LEU A 436 38.40 0.90 6.33
N LEU A 437 38.44 1.45 7.55
CA LEU A 437 39.49 2.39 7.97
C LEU A 437 40.79 1.71 8.43
N GLY A 438 40.88 0.39 8.39
CA GLY A 438 42.06 -0.36 8.83
C GLY A 438 42.19 -0.44 10.35
N GLU A 439 41.15 -0.13 11.12
CA GLU A 439 41.09 -0.14 12.58
C GLU A 439 40.12 -1.19 13.12
N PRO A 440 40.25 -2.49 12.85
CA PRO A 440 39.27 -3.49 13.19
C PRO A 440 38.93 -3.54 14.68
N ARG A 441 37.65 -3.67 15.01
CA ARG A 441 37.09 -3.74 16.37
C ARG A 441 36.40 -5.10 16.59
N PRO A 442 37.15 -6.21 16.79
CA PRO A 442 36.56 -7.56 16.90
C PRO A 442 35.59 -7.69 18.09
N LEU A 443 35.75 -6.91 19.14
CA LEU A 443 34.84 -6.90 20.30
C LEU A 443 33.43 -6.42 19.94
N TRP A 444 33.27 -5.60 18.91
CA TRP A 444 31.96 -5.15 18.47
C TRP A 444 31.18 -6.28 17.79
N ARG A 445 31.83 -7.09 16.95
CA ARG A 445 31.22 -8.30 16.38
C ARG A 445 30.89 -9.32 17.48
N ALA A 446 31.78 -9.58 18.40
CA ALA A 446 31.51 -10.46 19.53
C ALA A 446 30.34 -9.97 20.42
N ALA A 447 30.16 -8.66 20.54
CA ALA A 447 29.01 -8.10 21.24
C ALA A 447 27.70 -8.32 20.45
N ALA A 448 27.73 -8.15 19.13
CA ALA A 448 26.58 -8.45 18.24
C ALA A 448 26.22 -9.94 18.31
N ASP A 449 27.19 -10.84 18.20
CA ASP A 449 27.00 -12.30 18.32
C ASP A 449 26.38 -12.70 19.68
N ALA A 450 26.74 -12.00 20.75
CA ALA A 450 26.16 -12.24 22.07
C ALA A 450 24.69 -11.79 22.15
N ILE A 451 24.33 -10.69 21.47
CA ILE A 451 22.93 -10.27 21.36
C ILE A 451 22.14 -11.30 20.56
N ASP A 452 22.69 -11.81 19.44
CA ASP A 452 22.07 -12.89 18.65
C ASP A 452 21.80 -14.12 19.52
N ALA A 453 22.76 -14.53 20.32
CA ALA A 453 22.60 -15.68 21.22
C ALA A 453 21.45 -15.47 22.23
N VAL A 454 21.29 -14.25 22.77
CA VAL A 454 20.19 -13.95 23.71
C VAL A 454 18.86 -13.91 23.00
N ILE A 455 18.76 -13.31 21.82
CA ILE A 455 17.51 -13.23 21.05
C ILE A 455 17.02 -14.62 20.68
N ASN A 456 17.93 -15.51 20.23
CA ASN A 456 17.58 -16.86 19.77
C ASN A 456 17.34 -17.85 20.92
N HIS A 457 18.04 -17.72 22.05
CA HIS A 457 18.02 -18.77 23.08
C HIS A 457 17.44 -18.33 24.42
N SER A 458 17.23 -17.03 24.63
CA SER A 458 16.76 -16.48 25.91
C SER A 458 15.82 -15.27 25.71
N PRO A 459 14.76 -15.39 24.89
CA PRO A 459 13.89 -14.27 24.52
C PRO A 459 13.20 -13.59 25.72
N ASN A 460 13.04 -14.31 26.83
CA ASN A 460 12.49 -13.77 28.09
C ASN A 460 13.44 -12.80 28.82
N SER A 461 14.66 -12.57 28.31
CA SER A 461 15.60 -11.59 28.86
C SER A 461 15.23 -10.14 28.51
N PHE A 462 14.26 -9.96 27.61
CA PHE A 462 13.77 -8.66 27.18
C PHE A 462 12.44 -8.32 27.86
N GLU A 463 12.21 -7.02 28.10
CA GLU A 463 10.93 -6.51 28.57
C GLU A 463 9.87 -6.71 27.48
N PRO A 464 8.76 -7.39 27.76
CA PRO A 464 7.73 -7.65 26.77
C PRO A 464 7.13 -6.38 26.18
N LYS A 465 7.14 -6.26 24.85
CA LYS A 465 6.55 -5.17 24.06
C LYS A 465 5.72 -5.70 22.88
N ASP A 466 5.19 -6.90 23.02
CA ASP A 466 4.39 -7.65 22.05
C ASP A 466 3.12 -6.93 21.55
N ARG A 467 2.75 -5.84 22.21
CA ARG A 467 1.73 -4.90 21.70
C ARG A 467 2.20 -4.13 20.46
N TRP A 468 3.52 -3.92 20.28
CA TRP A 468 4.10 -3.07 19.25
C TRP A 468 4.64 -3.89 18.07
N ALA A 469 4.32 -3.47 16.83
CA ALA A 469 4.72 -4.18 15.62
C ALA A 469 6.24 -4.29 15.46
N MET A 470 6.99 -3.27 15.86
CA MET A 470 8.44 -3.29 15.81
C MET A 470 9.04 -4.46 16.59
N ASP A 471 8.43 -4.86 17.72
CA ASP A 471 8.92 -6.00 18.51
C ASP A 471 8.73 -7.33 17.75
N TRP A 472 7.80 -7.38 16.82
CA TRP A 472 7.56 -8.53 15.96
C TRP A 472 8.58 -8.64 14.82
N TYR A 473 8.74 -7.62 13.96
CA TYR A 473 9.53 -7.73 12.73
C TYR A 473 11.00 -7.29 12.88
N TYR A 474 11.35 -6.49 13.88
CA TYR A 474 12.72 -5.96 14.03
C TYR A 474 13.81 -7.02 14.23
N PRO A 475 13.57 -8.15 14.92
CA PRO A 475 14.57 -9.23 14.99
C PRO A 475 14.95 -9.79 13.61
N VAL A 476 14.04 -9.76 12.65
CA VAL A 476 14.29 -10.15 11.25
C VAL A 476 14.97 -9.00 10.50
N LEU A 477 14.44 -7.78 10.58
CA LEU A 477 15.00 -6.59 9.94
C LEU A 477 16.43 -6.32 10.40
N GLY A 478 16.71 -6.43 11.70
CA GLY A 478 18.05 -6.28 12.28
C GLY A 478 18.97 -7.47 12.03
N GLY A 479 18.49 -8.56 11.42
CA GLY A 479 19.29 -9.74 11.07
C GLY A 479 19.65 -10.67 12.23
N ALA A 480 18.99 -10.54 13.37
CA ALA A 480 19.16 -11.44 14.51
C ALA A 480 18.44 -12.78 14.31
N LEU A 481 17.33 -12.77 13.58
CA LEU A 481 16.63 -13.97 13.11
C LEU A 481 16.76 -14.05 11.58
N VAL A 482 17.16 -15.20 11.07
CA VAL A 482 17.39 -15.47 9.65
C VAL A 482 16.79 -16.82 9.24
N GLY A 483 16.69 -17.08 7.94
CA GLY A 483 16.23 -18.36 7.41
C GLY A 483 14.81 -18.73 7.84
N ASP A 484 14.61 -19.98 8.28
CA ASP A 484 13.27 -20.47 8.62
C ASP A 484 12.74 -19.90 9.94
N GLU A 485 13.59 -19.55 10.90
CA GLU A 485 13.17 -18.90 12.15
C GLU A 485 12.59 -17.52 11.89
N ALA A 486 13.19 -16.74 10.97
CA ALA A 486 12.67 -15.45 10.53
C ALA A 486 11.30 -15.59 9.85
N LYS A 487 11.13 -16.60 8.98
CA LYS A 487 9.84 -16.88 8.32
C LYS A 487 8.76 -17.24 9.32
N ILE A 488 9.08 -18.12 10.28
CA ILE A 488 8.15 -18.50 11.35
C ILE A 488 7.75 -17.26 12.15
N ARG A 489 8.71 -16.45 12.56
CA ARG A 489 8.45 -15.21 13.32
C ARG A 489 7.50 -14.26 12.60
N LEU A 490 7.72 -14.01 11.30
CA LEU A 490 6.88 -13.13 10.51
C LEU A 490 5.49 -13.72 10.27
N HIS A 491 5.38 -15.04 10.10
CA HIS A 491 4.09 -15.71 9.89
C HIS A 491 3.24 -15.75 11.17
N ASP A 492 3.82 -16.09 12.31
CA ASP A 492 3.06 -16.37 13.54
C ASP A 492 2.32 -15.15 14.11
N GLN A 493 2.79 -13.94 13.84
CA GLN A 493 2.18 -12.71 14.34
C GLN A 493 1.54 -11.86 13.23
N TRP A 494 1.51 -12.36 12.00
CA TRP A 494 0.92 -11.64 10.87
C TRP A 494 -0.50 -11.15 11.15
N ASP A 495 -1.38 -12.03 11.62
CA ASP A 495 -2.79 -11.69 11.90
C ASP A 495 -2.97 -10.66 13.02
N SER A 496 -1.97 -10.52 13.90
CA SER A 496 -1.99 -9.52 14.99
C SER A 496 -1.73 -8.11 14.47
N PHE A 497 -0.89 -7.96 13.44
CA PHE A 497 -0.44 -6.65 12.98
C PHE A 497 -0.85 -6.31 11.56
N ALA A 498 -1.01 -7.28 10.67
CA ALA A 498 -1.41 -6.99 9.31
C ALA A 498 -2.90 -6.66 9.21
N MET A 499 -3.20 -5.51 8.64
CA MET A 499 -4.54 -5.16 8.18
C MET A 499 -4.57 -5.29 6.66
N LEU A 500 -5.26 -6.32 6.18
CA LEU A 500 -5.36 -6.64 4.77
C LEU A 500 -5.81 -5.42 3.96
N GLY A 501 -5.02 -5.04 2.95
CA GLY A 501 -5.28 -3.90 2.08
C GLY A 501 -5.03 -2.52 2.69
N CYS A 502 -4.57 -2.45 3.95
CA CYS A 502 -4.25 -1.20 4.63
C CYS A 502 -2.75 -1.06 4.91
N GLY A 503 -2.12 -2.14 5.40
CA GLY A 503 -0.72 -2.16 5.82
C GLY A 503 -0.55 -2.78 7.21
N ILE A 504 0.50 -2.37 7.91
CA ILE A 504 0.86 -2.88 9.24
C ILE A 504 0.40 -1.90 10.31
N ARG A 505 -0.30 -2.42 11.33
CA ARG A 505 -0.67 -1.66 12.53
C ARG A 505 0.58 -1.35 13.32
N CYS A 506 0.65 -0.14 13.88
CA CYS A 506 1.70 0.21 14.85
C CYS A 506 1.56 -0.62 16.14
N VAL A 507 0.31 -0.87 16.56
CA VAL A 507 -0.01 -1.66 17.76
C VAL A 507 -1.09 -2.70 17.45
N SER A 508 -1.04 -3.86 18.11
CA SER A 508 -1.92 -5.01 17.83
C SER A 508 -3.40 -4.80 18.20
N ASP A 509 -3.69 -3.91 19.15
CA ASP A 509 -5.00 -3.70 19.75
C ASP A 509 -5.76 -2.47 19.21
N GLU A 510 -5.14 -1.69 18.29
CA GLU A 510 -5.78 -0.53 17.67
C GLU A 510 -5.70 -0.64 16.13
N PRO A 511 -6.72 -0.21 15.40
CA PRO A 511 -6.74 -0.26 13.94
C PRO A 511 -5.97 0.93 13.33
N TRP A 512 -4.84 1.26 13.90
CA TRP A 512 -3.95 2.35 13.50
C TRP A 512 -2.80 1.80 12.66
N VAL A 513 -2.90 1.97 11.36
CA VAL A 513 -1.87 1.57 10.38
C VAL A 513 -0.93 2.75 10.13
N THR A 514 0.36 2.48 10.13
CA THR A 514 1.40 3.48 9.86
C THR A 514 2.19 3.12 8.61
N ALA A 515 2.62 4.12 7.86
CA ALA A 515 3.40 3.85 6.66
C ALA A 515 4.85 3.45 6.99
N SER A 516 5.40 3.89 8.12
CA SER A 516 6.73 3.49 8.60
C SER A 516 6.79 2.00 8.92
N GLU A 517 5.91 1.50 9.81
CA GLU A 517 5.88 0.08 10.16
C GLU A 517 5.54 -0.80 8.95
N THR A 518 4.70 -0.30 8.04
CA THR A 518 4.39 -1.00 6.78
C THR A 518 5.64 -1.12 5.89
N ALA A 519 6.41 -0.04 5.76
CA ALA A 519 7.65 0.02 4.97
C ALA A 519 8.77 -0.83 5.59
N GLU A 520 9.00 -0.71 6.90
CA GLU A 520 10.02 -1.50 7.61
C GLU A 520 9.70 -3.01 7.60
N CYS A 521 8.42 -3.36 7.75
CA CYS A 521 7.97 -4.74 7.60
C CYS A 521 8.21 -5.25 6.16
N ALA A 522 8.03 -4.41 5.13
CA ALA A 522 8.39 -4.77 3.76
C ALA A 522 9.89 -5.06 3.61
N ILE A 523 10.78 -4.33 4.30
CA ILE A 523 12.21 -4.64 4.33
C ILE A 523 12.45 -6.01 4.99
N ALA A 524 11.77 -6.32 6.11
CA ALA A 524 11.89 -7.61 6.78
C ALA A 524 11.45 -8.78 5.88
N TYR A 525 10.37 -8.62 5.10
CA TYR A 525 9.95 -9.62 4.10
C TYR A 525 10.93 -9.73 2.93
N SER A 526 11.54 -8.62 2.48
CA SER A 526 12.64 -8.65 1.50
C SER A 526 13.84 -9.44 2.02
N ALA A 527 14.19 -9.30 3.31
CA ALA A 527 15.31 -10.00 3.93
C ALA A 527 15.14 -11.52 3.93
N ILE A 528 13.92 -12.04 4.08
CA ILE A 528 13.63 -13.49 3.99
C ILE A 528 13.40 -13.99 2.56
N GLY A 529 13.49 -13.11 1.55
CA GLY A 529 13.31 -13.44 0.13
C GLY A 529 11.85 -13.49 -0.34
N ASP A 530 10.88 -13.13 0.50
CA ASP A 530 9.47 -13.02 0.10
C ASP A 530 9.21 -11.64 -0.57
N GLN A 531 9.64 -11.56 -1.82
CA GLN A 531 9.54 -10.32 -2.61
C GLN A 531 8.08 -9.96 -2.94
N GLN A 532 7.18 -10.94 -2.96
CA GLN A 532 5.77 -10.68 -3.24
C GLN A 532 5.14 -9.90 -2.08
N THR A 533 5.20 -10.43 -0.86
CA THR A 533 4.66 -9.75 0.33
C THR A 533 5.35 -8.40 0.56
N ALA A 534 6.67 -8.34 0.36
CA ALA A 534 7.44 -7.09 0.45
C ALA A 534 6.91 -6.02 -0.53
N SER A 535 6.66 -6.37 -1.78
CA SER A 535 6.13 -5.44 -2.79
C SER A 535 4.69 -5.03 -2.51
N GLU A 536 3.86 -5.95 -2.00
CA GLU A 536 2.49 -5.64 -1.59
C GLU A 536 2.46 -4.63 -0.43
N LEU A 537 3.29 -4.83 0.59
CA LEU A 537 3.43 -3.91 1.71
C LEU A 537 3.93 -2.53 1.25
N LEU A 538 4.98 -2.50 0.43
CA LEU A 538 5.49 -1.25 -0.12
C LEU A 538 4.42 -0.50 -0.93
N ALA A 539 3.63 -1.20 -1.74
CA ALA A 539 2.52 -0.60 -2.48
C ALA A 539 1.47 0.04 -1.55
N LEU A 540 1.18 -0.59 -0.40
CA LEU A 540 0.21 -0.08 0.57
C LEU A 540 0.66 1.23 1.24
N THR A 541 1.95 1.55 1.27
CA THR A 541 2.42 2.85 1.78
C THR A 541 1.88 4.02 0.97
N SER A 542 1.53 3.81 -0.30
CA SER A 542 0.93 4.84 -1.16
C SER A 542 -0.40 5.40 -0.63
N LEU A 543 -1.12 4.66 0.23
CA LEU A 543 -2.33 5.13 0.91
C LEU A 543 -2.09 6.33 1.83
N HIS A 544 -0.87 6.50 2.30
CA HIS A 544 -0.45 7.57 3.19
C HIS A 544 0.19 8.76 2.46
N ARG A 545 0.43 8.62 1.14
CA ARG A 545 1.17 9.60 0.37
C ARG A 545 0.33 10.84 0.07
N MET A 546 0.90 12.02 0.35
CA MET A 546 0.31 13.32 0.07
C MET A 546 0.77 13.88 -1.29
N PRO A 547 0.03 14.82 -1.89
CA PRO A 547 0.36 15.39 -3.20
C PRO A 547 1.73 16.08 -3.28
N ASP A 548 2.24 16.61 -2.17
CA ASP A 548 3.54 17.26 -2.06
C ASP A 548 4.72 16.28 -1.90
N GLY A 549 4.44 14.98 -1.86
CA GLY A 549 5.42 13.92 -1.68
C GLY A 549 5.66 13.51 -0.22
N SER A 550 5.05 14.19 0.76
CA SER A 550 5.07 13.78 2.16
C SER A 550 4.19 12.54 2.40
N TYR A 551 4.31 11.96 3.60
CA TYR A 551 3.49 10.81 4.02
C TYR A 551 2.84 11.08 5.37
N LEU A 552 1.55 10.82 5.48
CA LEU A 552 0.87 10.77 6.78
C LEU A 552 1.55 9.73 7.66
N THR A 553 1.78 10.07 8.93
CA THR A 553 2.36 9.16 9.93
C THR A 553 1.52 7.90 10.05
N GLY A 554 0.19 8.02 10.17
CA GLY A 554 -0.70 6.87 10.21
C GLY A 554 -2.15 7.21 9.90
N ILE A 555 -2.93 6.16 9.67
CA ILE A 555 -4.37 6.23 9.40
C ILE A 555 -5.09 5.24 10.31
N VAL A 556 -6.12 5.71 11.02
CA VAL A 556 -7.02 4.85 11.81
C VAL A 556 -8.17 4.39 10.92
N TYR A 557 -8.38 3.09 10.87
CA TYR A 557 -9.41 2.42 10.09
C TYR A 557 -10.58 1.96 10.99
N PRO A 558 -11.80 1.78 10.45
CA PRO A 558 -12.21 2.03 9.06
C PRO A 558 -12.54 3.48 8.73
N GLN A 559 -12.43 4.41 9.68
CA GLN A 559 -12.85 5.81 9.52
C GLN A 559 -11.95 6.63 8.60
N HIS A 560 -10.76 6.13 8.23
CA HIS A 560 -9.74 6.82 7.42
C HIS A 560 -9.30 8.16 8.03
N ILE A 561 -9.16 8.20 9.36
CA ILE A 561 -8.74 9.42 10.07
C ILE A 561 -7.21 9.39 10.21
N ALA A 562 -6.57 10.46 9.74
CA ALA A 562 -5.14 10.64 9.97
C ALA A 562 -4.85 10.75 11.48
N PHE A 563 -3.87 10.00 11.96
CA PHE A 563 -3.45 10.03 13.36
C PHE A 563 -1.91 9.88 13.47
N PRO A 564 -1.25 10.76 14.22
CA PRO A 564 -1.79 12.01 14.80
C PRO A 564 -2.42 12.91 13.75
N ALA A 565 -3.36 13.80 14.16
CA ALA A 565 -4.17 14.59 13.24
C ALA A 565 -3.31 15.35 12.22
N ASP A 566 -3.49 15.03 10.93
CA ASP A 566 -2.82 15.65 9.77
C ASP A 566 -1.27 15.67 9.84
N GLU A 567 -0.68 14.86 10.72
CA GLU A 567 0.77 14.76 10.85
C GLU A 567 1.38 14.04 9.64
N VAL A 568 2.31 14.72 8.99
CA VAL A 568 3.22 14.15 8.01
C VAL A 568 4.62 14.15 8.58
N SER A 569 5.37 13.05 8.47
CA SER A 569 6.68 12.98 9.10
C SER A 569 7.80 12.58 8.14
N ALA A 570 8.95 13.21 8.34
CA ALA A 570 10.15 12.98 7.54
C ALA A 570 10.60 11.51 7.60
N TYR A 571 10.57 10.90 8.79
CA TYR A 571 10.98 9.52 8.98
C TYR A 571 10.02 8.53 8.30
N THR A 572 8.71 8.83 8.26
CA THR A 572 7.76 7.99 7.53
C THR A 572 8.09 7.96 6.03
N GLY A 573 8.36 9.15 5.44
CA GLY A 573 8.83 9.22 4.06
C GLY A 573 10.18 8.52 3.84
N ALA A 574 11.07 8.60 4.83
CA ALA A 574 12.38 7.93 4.79
C ALA A 574 12.24 6.41 4.81
N ALA A 575 11.42 5.85 5.69
CA ALA A 575 11.16 4.42 5.75
C ALA A 575 10.63 3.88 4.40
N VAL A 576 9.75 4.62 3.72
CA VAL A 576 9.25 4.26 2.39
C VAL A 576 10.37 4.26 1.34
N ILE A 577 11.27 5.26 1.35
CA ILE A 577 12.41 5.31 0.43
C ILE A 577 13.36 4.14 0.68
N LEU A 578 13.67 3.81 1.94
CA LEU A 578 14.55 2.69 2.30
C LEU A 578 13.94 1.34 1.91
N ALA A 579 12.63 1.16 2.10
CA ALA A 579 11.93 -0.04 1.65
C ALA A 579 11.93 -0.17 0.12
N ALA A 580 11.72 0.94 -0.58
CA ALA A 580 11.83 0.96 -2.04
C ALA A 580 13.25 0.66 -2.52
N ASP A 581 14.28 1.16 -1.83
CA ASP A 581 15.67 0.85 -2.15
C ASP A 581 15.98 -0.63 -1.98
N ALA A 582 15.57 -1.23 -0.86
CA ALA A 582 15.76 -2.66 -0.59
C ALA A 582 15.14 -3.56 -1.67
N GLN A 583 14.02 -3.15 -2.28
CA GLN A 583 13.31 -3.94 -3.30
C GLN A 583 13.72 -3.60 -4.72
N LEU A 584 13.86 -2.32 -5.04
CA LEU A 584 14.09 -1.82 -6.40
C LEU A 584 15.58 -1.58 -6.71
N GLN A 585 16.47 -1.75 -5.72
CA GLN A 585 17.92 -1.59 -5.83
C GLN A 585 18.31 -0.22 -6.40
N LEU A 586 17.76 0.84 -5.78
CA LEU A 586 17.91 2.22 -6.25
C LEU A 586 19.32 2.77 -5.98
N SER A 587 19.98 2.28 -4.92
CA SER A 587 21.32 2.68 -4.50
C SER A 587 22.25 1.48 -4.28
N PRO A 588 23.58 1.69 -4.21
CA PRO A 588 24.52 0.63 -3.82
C PRO A 588 24.30 0.10 -2.40
N ALA A 589 23.65 0.87 -1.52
CA ALA A 589 23.35 0.49 -0.13
C ALA A 589 22.09 -0.36 0.05
N HIS A 590 21.37 -0.71 -1.03
CA HIS A 590 20.09 -1.43 -0.99
C HIS A 590 20.09 -2.74 -0.18
N ARG A 591 21.27 -3.30 0.11
CA ARG A 591 21.43 -4.52 0.91
C ARG A 591 21.69 -4.29 2.38
N LEU A 592 21.63 -3.06 2.87
CA LEU A 592 21.97 -2.75 4.27
C LEU A 592 21.21 -3.65 5.27
N PHE A 593 19.93 -3.88 5.03
CA PHE A 593 19.05 -4.69 5.88
C PHE A 593 18.74 -6.09 5.33
N THR A 594 19.14 -6.41 4.11
CA THR A 594 18.84 -7.72 3.47
C THR A 594 20.08 -8.61 3.37
N HIS A 595 21.14 -8.25 4.03
CA HIS A 595 22.45 -8.88 3.93
C HIS A 595 22.67 -9.80 5.13
N HIS A 596 22.35 -11.07 4.94
CA HIS A 596 22.47 -12.09 6.00
C HIS A 596 23.22 -13.31 5.51
#